data_8036f52d91c16937ba0d8825bf80f0bc
#
_entry.id   8036f52d91c16937ba0d8825bf80f0bc
#
_cell.length_a   1.000
_cell.length_b   1.000
_cell.length_c   1.000
_cell.angle_alpha   90.00
_cell.angle_beta   90.00
_cell.angle_gamma   90.00
#
_symmetry.space_group_name_H-M   'P 1'
#
loop_
_entity.id
_entity.type
_entity.pdbx_description
1 polymer ?
#
loop_
_entity_poly.entity_id
_entity_poly.type
_entity_poly.pdbx_seq_one_letter_code
_entity_poly.pdbx_strand_id
1 'polypeptide(L)'
;LSVSLTLAFASMLSACDRQSAEPAQQKEAAGDNLPAKLSGTVDRSHAGSPLPKNIVKDPTGTTLDLASLTGKPVLINLWATWCAPCVVEMPQLDAIAGERKGDLRLLTISEDMQGAEKVNAFFEEKKFENLPRWMDPENDLIFAFGGGELPLTIMYNAQGKEIWRITGGFDWTSNAAAKLIDEATAKPS
;
A
#
# COMPACT_ATOMS: atom_id res chain seq x y z
N LEU A 1 -21.18 -93.03 -2.12
CA LEU A 1 -19.72 -93.18 -1.97
C LEU A 1 -18.99 -91.97 -2.51
N SER A 2 -18.73 -91.04 -1.59
CA SER A 2 -18.02 -89.78 -1.98
C SER A 2 -16.90 -89.57 -0.98
N VAL A 3 -15.73 -89.56 -1.49
CA VAL A 3 -14.51 -89.27 -0.75
C VAL A 3 -14.26 -87.73 -0.88
N SER A 4 -14.38 -87.06 0.27
CA SER A 4 -14.05 -85.65 0.32
C SER A 4 -12.57 -85.49 0.68
N LEU A 5 -11.85 -84.79 -0.20
CA LEU A 5 -10.48 -84.45 0.02
C LEU A 5 -10.46 -82.96 0.48
N THR A 6 -10.15 -82.75 1.75
CA THR A 6 -9.98 -81.40 2.30
C THR A 6 -8.54 -80.90 2.12
N LEU A 7 -8.42 -79.91 1.33
CA LEU A 7 -7.15 -79.21 1.13
C LEU A 7 -7.08 -78.00 2.10
N ALA A 8 -6.17 -78.08 3.05
CA ALA A 8 -5.91 -77.00 3.99
C ALA A 8 -5.02 -75.94 3.28
N PHE A 9 -5.56 -74.75 3.13
CA PHE A 9 -4.82 -73.60 2.62
C PHE A 9 -4.37 -72.77 3.81
N ALA A 10 -3.09 -72.75 4.10
CA ALA A 10 -2.49 -71.92 5.08
C ALA A 10 -2.36 -70.47 4.52
N SER A 11 -3.19 -69.59 5.02
CA SER A 11 -3.12 -68.14 4.70
C SER A 11 -2.13 -67.49 5.63
N MET A 12 -0.98 -67.08 5.09
CA MET A 12 -0.06 -66.16 5.76
C MET A 12 -0.67 -64.75 5.70
N LEU A 13 -1.11 -64.26 6.82
CA LEU A 13 -1.50 -62.85 7.04
C LEU A 13 -0.23 -62.02 7.17
N SER A 14 0.13 -61.35 6.14
CA SER A 14 1.13 -60.25 6.20
C SER A 14 0.45 -59.06 6.75
N ALA A 15 0.75 -58.71 8.02
CA ALA A 15 0.32 -57.47 8.64
C ALA A 15 1.09 -56.31 8.01
N CYS A 16 0.44 -55.60 7.09
CA CYS A 16 0.88 -54.27 6.73
C CYS A 16 0.49 -53.30 7.85
N ASP A 17 1.46 -52.96 8.64
CA ASP A 17 1.40 -51.82 9.55
C ASP A 17 1.19 -50.53 8.74
N ARG A 18 -0.07 -50.12 8.58
CA ARG A 18 -0.42 -48.81 8.11
C ARG A 18 -0.27 -47.85 9.30
N GLN A 19 0.95 -47.34 9.47
CA GLN A 19 1.12 -46.10 10.20
C GLN A 19 0.26 -45.03 9.54
N SER A 20 -0.88 -44.73 10.14
CA SER A 20 -1.68 -43.57 9.85
C SER A 20 -0.80 -42.36 10.17
N ALA A 21 -0.22 -41.76 9.14
CA ALA A 21 0.36 -40.42 9.24
C ALA A 21 -0.81 -39.50 9.57
N GLU A 22 -0.91 -39.05 10.80
CA GLU A 22 -1.67 -37.88 11.16
C GLU A 22 -1.23 -36.73 10.27
N PRO A 23 -2.17 -35.97 9.64
CA PRO A 23 -1.80 -34.77 8.97
C PRO A 23 -1.17 -33.84 10.03
N ALA A 24 0.11 -33.59 9.90
CA ALA A 24 0.78 -32.55 10.66
C ALA A 24 -0.07 -31.28 10.50
N GLN A 25 -0.79 -30.92 11.54
CA GLN A 25 -1.33 -29.57 11.68
C GLN A 25 -0.12 -28.64 11.53
N GLN A 26 -0.03 -28.01 10.37
CA GLN A 26 0.79 -26.83 10.23
C GLN A 26 0.28 -25.87 11.31
N LYS A 27 1.05 -25.78 12.40
CA LYS A 27 0.98 -24.62 13.26
C LYS A 27 1.14 -23.44 12.31
N GLU A 28 0.05 -22.74 12.05
CA GLU A 28 0.12 -21.36 11.59
C GLU A 28 1.07 -20.68 12.57
N ALA A 29 2.28 -20.44 12.08
CA ALA A 29 3.22 -19.58 12.78
C ALA A 29 2.46 -18.28 12.98
N ALA A 30 2.18 -17.94 14.22
CA ALA A 30 1.77 -16.60 14.60
C ALA A 30 2.71 -15.66 13.86
N GLY A 31 2.14 -14.92 12.90
CA GLY A 31 2.91 -14.05 12.02
C GLY A 31 3.77 -13.17 12.90
N ASP A 32 5.06 -13.27 12.70
CA ASP A 32 6.03 -12.32 13.21
C ASP A 32 5.53 -10.95 12.76
N ASN A 33 5.00 -10.16 13.71
CA ASN A 33 4.61 -8.77 13.50
C ASN A 33 5.90 -7.92 13.37
N LEU A 34 6.76 -8.29 12.42
CA LEU A 34 7.84 -7.42 12.01
C LEU A 34 7.17 -6.21 11.32
N PRO A 35 7.53 -4.99 11.73
CA PRO A 35 7.02 -3.80 11.05
C PRO A 35 7.34 -3.93 9.57
N ALA A 36 6.38 -3.60 8.71
CA ALA A 36 6.56 -3.66 7.27
C ALA A 36 7.83 -2.89 6.90
N LYS A 37 8.71 -3.54 6.14
CA LYS A 37 10.02 -2.96 5.80
C LYS A 37 9.82 -1.75 4.89
N LEU A 38 10.17 -0.58 5.37
CA LEU A 38 10.17 0.67 4.60
C LEU A 38 11.45 0.72 3.75
N SER A 39 11.40 0.24 2.52
CA SER A 39 12.54 0.12 1.59
C SER A 39 12.24 0.69 0.20
N GLY A 40 11.37 1.71 0.15
CA GLY A 40 10.96 2.35 -1.09
C GLY A 40 12.14 2.88 -1.90
N THR A 41 11.99 2.84 -3.22
CA THR A 41 13.01 3.25 -4.19
C THR A 41 12.62 4.57 -4.83
N VAL A 42 13.56 5.53 -4.80
CA VAL A 42 13.40 6.83 -5.47
C VAL A 42 13.69 6.68 -6.96
N ASP A 43 12.72 7.09 -7.79
CA ASP A 43 12.85 7.15 -9.24
C ASP A 43 12.67 8.59 -9.74
N ARG A 44 13.55 9.03 -10.64
CA ARG A 44 13.51 10.36 -11.27
C ARG A 44 13.33 10.28 -12.79
N SER A 45 13.13 9.09 -13.34
CA SER A 45 12.98 8.87 -14.78
C SER A 45 11.76 9.58 -15.38
N HIS A 46 10.79 9.90 -14.54
CA HIS A 46 9.56 10.62 -14.89
C HIS A 46 9.62 12.13 -14.62
N ALA A 47 10.80 12.67 -14.23
CA ALA A 47 10.94 14.10 -13.95
C ALA A 47 10.49 14.98 -15.13
N GLY A 48 9.71 16.02 -14.83
CA GLY A 48 9.13 16.92 -15.82
C GLY A 48 7.74 16.50 -16.32
N SER A 49 7.26 15.31 -16.02
CA SER A 49 5.90 14.86 -16.35
C SER A 49 4.85 15.76 -15.67
N PRO A 50 3.75 16.07 -16.34
CA PRO A 50 2.70 16.92 -15.75
C PRO A 50 1.88 16.13 -14.71
N LEU A 51 1.18 16.86 -13.83
CA LEU A 51 0.12 16.31 -13.00
C LEU A 51 -0.89 15.54 -13.86
N PRO A 52 -1.44 14.41 -13.36
CA PRO A 52 -2.43 13.62 -14.08
C PRO A 52 -3.76 14.39 -14.22
N LYS A 53 -4.51 14.08 -15.27
CA LYS A 53 -5.82 14.70 -15.54
C LYS A 53 -6.97 13.93 -14.86
N ASN A 54 -6.72 13.42 -13.67
CA ASN A 54 -7.69 12.65 -12.90
C ASN A 54 -8.43 13.56 -11.92
N ILE A 55 -9.68 13.22 -11.67
CA ILE A 55 -10.52 13.86 -10.66
C ILE A 55 -10.76 12.85 -9.55
N VAL A 56 -10.35 13.21 -8.34
CA VAL A 56 -10.59 12.40 -7.14
C VAL A 56 -11.72 12.99 -6.32
N LYS A 57 -12.31 12.21 -5.42
CA LYS A 57 -13.43 12.62 -4.57
C LYS A 57 -13.10 12.38 -3.10
N ASP A 58 -13.59 13.25 -2.23
CA ASP A 58 -13.62 12.98 -0.80
C ASP A 58 -14.89 12.20 -0.39
N PRO A 59 -15.00 11.73 0.87
CA PRO A 59 -16.18 11.01 1.35
C PRO A 59 -17.49 11.81 1.32
N THR A 60 -17.44 13.13 1.18
CA THR A 60 -18.63 14.00 1.06
C THR A 60 -19.07 14.18 -0.38
N GLY A 61 -18.30 13.71 -1.34
CA GLY A 61 -18.52 13.87 -2.77
C GLY A 61 -17.88 15.13 -3.36
N THR A 62 -17.12 15.88 -2.57
CA THR A 62 -16.31 17.02 -3.08
C THR A 62 -15.27 16.49 -4.06
N THR A 63 -15.11 17.16 -5.19
CA THR A 63 -14.16 16.76 -6.23
C THR A 63 -12.91 17.63 -6.23
N LEU A 64 -11.78 17.02 -6.59
CA LEU A 64 -10.50 17.69 -6.78
C LEU A 64 -9.92 17.27 -8.14
N ASP A 65 -9.75 18.25 -9.03
CA ASP A 65 -9.02 18.06 -10.29
C ASP A 65 -7.51 18.20 -10.02
N LEU A 66 -6.79 17.09 -10.13
CA LEU A 66 -5.36 17.04 -9.86
C LEU A 66 -4.54 17.92 -10.83
N ALA A 67 -4.99 18.06 -12.08
CA ALA A 67 -4.32 18.91 -13.06
C ALA A 67 -4.34 20.40 -12.70
N SER A 68 -5.25 20.83 -11.82
CA SER A 68 -5.37 22.21 -11.36
C SER A 68 -4.39 22.59 -10.26
N LEU A 69 -3.66 21.62 -9.69
CA LEU A 69 -2.81 21.81 -8.52
C LEU A 69 -1.47 22.48 -8.87
N THR A 70 -1.49 23.80 -8.96
CA THR A 70 -0.30 24.62 -9.23
C THR A 70 -0.08 25.66 -8.13
N GLY A 71 1.04 26.38 -8.17
CA GLY A 71 1.38 27.46 -7.24
C GLY A 71 2.03 27.03 -5.94
N LYS A 72 1.94 25.74 -5.57
CA LYS A 72 2.59 25.14 -4.41
C LYS A 72 3.02 23.73 -4.78
N PRO A 73 4.20 23.25 -4.30
CA PRO A 73 4.59 21.85 -4.43
C PRO A 73 3.52 20.90 -3.89
N VAL A 74 3.36 19.75 -4.55
CA VAL A 74 2.35 18.76 -4.21
C VAL A 74 3.01 17.41 -4.03
N LEU A 75 2.80 16.77 -2.87
CA LEU A 75 3.13 15.37 -2.63
C LEU A 75 1.83 14.57 -2.68
N ILE A 76 1.73 13.66 -3.65
CA ILE A 76 0.62 12.72 -3.78
C ILE A 76 1.09 11.37 -3.27
N ASN A 77 0.37 10.78 -2.31
CA ASN A 77 0.61 9.44 -1.81
C ASN A 77 -0.62 8.57 -2.12
N LEU A 78 -0.44 7.54 -2.97
CA LEU A 78 -1.44 6.51 -3.23
C LEU A 78 -1.26 5.39 -2.21
N TRP A 79 -2.35 5.02 -1.55
CA TRP A 79 -2.33 4.07 -0.45
C TRP A 79 -3.63 3.26 -0.38
N ALA A 80 -3.68 2.24 0.48
CA ALA A 80 -4.91 1.53 0.80
C ALA A 80 -4.90 1.01 2.24
N THR A 81 -6.07 0.78 2.82
CA THR A 81 -6.21 0.29 4.20
C THR A 81 -5.63 -1.11 4.41
N TRP A 82 -5.59 -1.93 3.37
CA TRP A 82 -5.02 -3.29 3.36
C TRP A 82 -3.51 -3.32 3.07
N CYS A 83 -2.92 -2.20 2.71
CA CYS A 83 -1.51 -2.08 2.37
C CYS A 83 -0.69 -1.85 3.64
N ALA A 84 -0.05 -2.89 4.17
CA ALA A 84 0.69 -2.82 5.42
C ALA A 84 1.80 -1.74 5.45
N PRO A 85 2.69 -1.58 4.45
CA PRO A 85 3.66 -0.50 4.45
C PRO A 85 3.01 0.89 4.38
N CYS A 86 1.87 1.04 3.67
CA CYS A 86 1.12 2.30 3.64
C CYS A 86 0.65 2.71 5.05
N VAL A 87 0.06 1.76 5.77
CA VAL A 87 -0.44 1.99 7.14
C VAL A 87 0.66 2.43 8.10
N VAL A 88 1.88 1.89 7.92
CA VAL A 88 3.05 2.25 8.74
C VAL A 88 3.51 3.70 8.48
N GLU A 89 3.47 4.17 7.23
CA GLU A 89 3.95 5.52 6.89
C GLU A 89 2.91 6.63 7.10
N MET A 90 1.61 6.33 7.13
CA MET A 90 0.54 7.33 7.27
C MET A 90 0.69 8.27 8.48
N PRO A 91 1.06 7.81 9.71
CA PRO A 91 1.29 8.72 10.82
C PRO A 91 2.46 9.70 10.58
N GLN A 92 3.49 9.26 9.85
CA GLN A 92 4.63 10.10 9.50
C GLN A 92 4.23 11.17 8.48
N LEU A 93 3.41 10.79 7.50
CA LEU A 93 2.84 11.72 6.53
C LEU A 93 1.90 12.73 7.17
N ASP A 94 1.12 12.32 8.20
CA ASP A 94 0.27 13.23 8.96
C ASP A 94 1.08 14.32 9.67
N ALA A 95 2.19 13.94 10.30
CA ALA A 95 3.11 14.90 10.92
C ALA A 95 3.68 15.88 9.88
N ILE A 96 4.17 15.40 8.75
CA ILE A 96 4.70 16.24 7.67
C ILE A 96 3.61 17.18 7.12
N ALA A 97 2.39 16.70 6.94
CA ALA A 97 1.29 17.53 6.47
C ALA A 97 1.00 18.70 7.41
N GLY A 98 1.09 18.46 8.73
CA GLY A 98 0.96 19.51 9.74
C GLY A 98 2.13 20.50 9.73
N GLU A 99 3.36 19.99 9.75
CA GLU A 99 4.60 20.80 9.80
C GLU A 99 4.82 21.64 8.55
N ARG A 100 4.51 21.07 7.37
CA ARG A 100 4.79 21.69 6.07
C ARG A 100 3.56 22.33 5.41
N LYS A 101 2.47 22.58 6.18
CA LYS A 101 1.21 23.15 5.67
C LYS A 101 1.40 24.46 4.91
N GLY A 102 2.42 25.25 5.26
CA GLY A 102 2.72 26.54 4.63
C GLY A 102 3.29 26.42 3.22
N ASP A 103 4.15 25.45 2.94
CA ASP A 103 5.00 25.34 1.75
C ASP A 103 4.81 24.07 0.93
N LEU A 104 4.09 23.08 1.44
CA LEU A 104 3.77 21.82 0.77
C LEU A 104 2.26 21.55 0.83
N ARG A 105 1.69 21.00 -0.24
CA ARG A 105 0.38 20.37 -0.26
C ARG A 105 0.55 18.86 -0.27
N LEU A 106 0.15 18.20 0.82
CA LEU A 106 0.18 16.75 0.91
C LEU A 106 -1.23 16.20 0.66
N LEU A 107 -1.35 15.26 -0.26
CA LEU A 107 -2.59 14.56 -0.59
C LEU A 107 -2.40 13.06 -0.39
N THR A 108 -3.25 12.46 0.43
CA THR A 108 -3.40 11.00 0.50
C THR A 108 -4.63 10.60 -0.29
N ILE A 109 -4.47 9.68 -1.24
CA ILE A 109 -5.54 9.21 -2.12
C ILE A 109 -5.64 7.70 -1.97
N SER A 110 -6.78 7.24 -1.48
CA SER A 110 -7.03 5.82 -1.25
C SER A 110 -7.46 5.12 -2.54
N GLU A 111 -6.82 3.98 -2.79
CA GLU A 111 -7.14 3.01 -3.85
C GLU A 111 -8.06 1.88 -3.30
N ASP A 112 -8.74 2.09 -2.17
CA ASP A 112 -9.68 1.12 -1.61
C ASP A 112 -10.95 1.06 -2.47
N MET A 113 -11.17 -0.06 -3.14
CA MET A 113 -12.38 -0.30 -3.96
C MET A 113 -13.68 -0.28 -3.15
N GLN A 114 -13.61 -0.42 -1.83
CA GLN A 114 -14.74 -0.33 -0.91
C GLN A 114 -15.11 1.12 -0.58
N GLY A 115 -14.32 2.08 -1.04
CA GLY A 115 -14.61 3.51 -1.00
C GLY A 115 -14.72 4.12 0.40
N ALA A 116 -15.64 5.09 0.54
CA ALA A 116 -15.73 6.00 1.66
C ALA A 116 -15.91 5.33 3.03
N GLU A 117 -16.68 4.26 3.13
CA GLU A 117 -16.94 3.58 4.40
C GLU A 117 -15.64 3.05 5.01
N LYS A 118 -14.84 2.35 4.20
CA LYS A 118 -13.57 1.78 4.63
C LYS A 118 -12.55 2.84 5.03
N VAL A 119 -12.41 3.87 4.21
CA VAL A 119 -11.48 4.97 4.44
C VAL A 119 -11.85 5.76 5.70
N ASN A 120 -13.14 6.08 5.87
CA ASN A 120 -13.60 6.80 7.05
C ASN A 120 -13.33 6.02 8.35
N ALA A 121 -13.69 4.73 8.40
CA ALA A 121 -13.45 3.90 9.56
C ALA A 121 -11.96 3.87 9.95
N PHE A 122 -11.07 3.78 8.95
CA PHE A 122 -9.63 3.80 9.17
C PHE A 122 -9.14 5.15 9.73
N PHE A 123 -9.58 6.27 9.16
CA PHE A 123 -9.18 7.59 9.65
C PHE A 123 -9.70 7.88 11.06
N GLU A 124 -10.91 7.43 11.40
CA GLU A 124 -11.48 7.56 12.74
C GLU A 124 -10.71 6.73 13.78
N GLU A 125 -10.29 5.50 13.41
CA GLU A 125 -9.44 4.65 14.26
C GLU A 125 -8.08 5.31 14.51
N LYS A 126 -7.40 5.79 13.45
CA LYS A 126 -6.04 6.31 13.51
C LYS A 126 -5.96 7.77 13.97
N LYS A 127 -7.07 8.51 13.92
CA LYS A 127 -7.18 9.93 14.37
C LYS A 127 -6.21 10.87 13.68
N PHE A 128 -6.02 10.73 12.36
CA PHE A 128 -5.21 11.67 11.59
C PHE A 128 -5.86 13.06 11.58
N GLU A 129 -5.05 14.10 11.80
CA GLU A 129 -5.50 15.49 11.94
C GLU A 129 -5.23 16.33 10.69
N ASN A 130 -4.22 15.98 9.90
CA ASN A 130 -3.71 16.81 8.82
C ASN A 130 -3.90 16.18 7.43
N LEU A 131 -4.16 14.87 7.35
CA LEU A 131 -4.31 14.18 6.08
C LEU A 131 -5.71 14.34 5.49
N PRO A 132 -5.83 14.70 4.19
CA PRO A 132 -7.11 14.68 3.50
C PRO A 132 -7.51 13.24 3.13
N ARG A 133 -8.84 13.01 2.97
CA ARG A 133 -9.40 11.68 2.67
C ARG A 133 -9.85 11.61 1.20
N TRP A 134 -8.93 11.81 0.26
CA TRP A 134 -9.24 11.62 -1.15
C TRP A 134 -9.29 10.14 -1.51
N MET A 135 -10.09 9.80 -2.52
CA MET A 135 -10.35 8.42 -2.94
C MET A 135 -10.36 8.29 -4.45
N ASP A 136 -9.85 7.16 -4.93
CA ASP A 136 -9.87 6.70 -6.31
C ASP A 136 -10.29 5.22 -6.37
N PRO A 137 -11.57 4.90 -6.07
CA PRO A 137 -12.02 3.51 -5.93
C PRO A 137 -11.99 2.71 -7.25
N GLU A 138 -11.93 3.38 -8.38
CA GLU A 138 -11.75 2.80 -9.71
C GLU A 138 -10.29 2.47 -10.03
N ASN A 139 -9.36 2.93 -9.21
CA ASN A 139 -7.90 2.76 -9.36
C ASN A 139 -7.34 3.37 -10.66
N ASP A 140 -8.01 4.38 -11.20
CA ASP A 140 -7.58 5.04 -12.43
C ASP A 140 -6.24 5.74 -12.29
N LEU A 141 -5.93 6.22 -11.08
CA LEU A 141 -4.70 6.95 -10.79
C LEU A 141 -3.47 6.05 -10.80
N ILE A 142 -3.52 4.91 -10.13
CA ILE A 142 -2.40 3.97 -10.14
C ILE A 142 -2.09 3.51 -11.57
N PHE A 143 -3.11 3.32 -12.41
CA PHE A 143 -2.92 3.00 -13.82
C PHE A 143 -2.38 4.18 -14.62
N ALA A 144 -2.82 5.42 -14.34
CA ALA A 144 -2.28 6.63 -14.98
C ALA A 144 -0.78 6.82 -14.71
N PHE A 145 -0.30 6.33 -13.57
CA PHE A 145 1.13 6.31 -13.21
C PHE A 145 1.90 5.11 -13.75
N GLY A 146 1.28 4.25 -14.53
CA GLY A 146 1.91 3.08 -15.15
C GLY A 146 1.69 1.77 -14.38
N GLY A 147 0.82 1.74 -13.40
CA GLY A 147 0.61 0.61 -12.49
C GLY A 147 1.70 0.54 -11.42
N GLY A 148 1.70 -0.53 -10.64
CA GLY A 148 2.77 -0.78 -9.68
C GLY A 148 2.26 -1.14 -8.28
N GLU A 149 3.17 -1.02 -7.32
CA GLU A 149 2.95 -1.37 -5.92
C GLU A 149 2.50 -0.13 -5.13
N LEU A 150 1.71 -0.38 -4.09
CA LEU A 150 1.42 0.61 -3.05
C LEU A 150 2.39 0.46 -1.86
N PRO A 151 2.71 1.57 -1.19
CA PRO A 151 2.39 2.93 -1.54
C PRO A 151 3.17 3.42 -2.77
N LEU A 152 2.57 4.33 -3.52
CA LEU A 152 3.25 5.08 -4.55
C LEU A 152 3.18 6.56 -4.18
N THR A 153 4.34 7.18 -3.96
CA THR A 153 4.42 8.60 -3.60
C THR A 153 5.09 9.40 -4.71
N ILE A 154 4.44 10.47 -5.15
CA ILE A 154 4.95 11.31 -6.24
C ILE A 154 5.04 12.76 -5.77
N MET A 155 6.17 13.40 -6.01
CA MET A 155 6.40 14.81 -5.71
C MET A 155 6.36 15.64 -6.98
N TYR A 156 5.57 16.69 -6.93
CA TYR A 156 5.48 17.71 -7.97
C TYR A 156 5.96 19.07 -7.45
N ASN A 157 6.63 19.83 -8.31
CA ASN A 157 6.96 21.23 -8.00
C ASN A 157 5.74 22.16 -8.12
N ALA A 158 5.93 23.44 -7.79
CA ALA A 158 4.87 24.45 -7.87
C ALA A 158 4.29 24.68 -9.27
N GLN A 159 4.99 24.26 -10.33
CA GLN A 159 4.53 24.31 -11.71
C GLN A 159 3.78 23.06 -12.15
N GLY A 160 3.52 22.10 -11.21
CA GLY A 160 2.86 20.84 -11.50
C GLY A 160 3.70 19.88 -12.35
N LYS A 161 5.04 19.95 -12.21
CA LYS A 161 5.97 19.03 -12.87
C LYS A 161 6.55 18.07 -11.86
N GLU A 162 6.53 16.78 -12.19
CA GLU A 162 7.10 15.72 -11.35
C GLU A 162 8.59 15.95 -11.13
N ILE A 163 9.07 15.74 -9.91
CA ILE A 163 10.47 15.80 -9.53
C ILE A 163 11.02 14.41 -9.30
N TRP A 164 10.27 13.60 -8.57
CA TRP A 164 10.58 12.22 -8.26
C TRP A 164 9.33 11.47 -7.84
N ARG A 165 9.42 10.15 -7.87
CA ARG A 165 8.46 9.25 -7.24
C ARG A 165 9.16 8.20 -6.40
N ILE A 166 8.44 7.62 -5.44
CA ILE A 166 8.90 6.53 -4.59
C ILE A 166 7.88 5.40 -4.68
N THR A 167 8.34 4.21 -5.06
CA THR A 167 7.54 2.99 -5.04
C THR A 167 7.91 2.16 -3.82
N GLY A 168 6.91 1.71 -3.07
CA GLY A 168 7.07 1.02 -1.80
C GLY A 168 7.19 1.95 -0.60
N GLY A 169 6.96 1.40 0.61
CA GLY A 169 6.98 2.17 1.85
C GLY A 169 8.31 2.87 2.11
N PHE A 170 8.25 4.11 2.58
CA PHE A 170 9.43 4.94 2.82
C PHE A 170 9.44 5.48 4.24
N ASP A 171 10.62 5.58 4.85
CA ASP A 171 10.78 6.18 6.18
C ASP A 171 10.78 7.70 6.08
N TRP A 172 9.60 8.30 6.27
CA TRP A 172 9.39 9.74 6.19
C TRP A 172 9.99 10.52 7.37
N THR A 173 10.47 9.83 8.42
CA THR A 173 11.21 10.45 9.55
C THR A 173 12.69 10.59 9.26
N SER A 174 13.19 10.00 8.18
CA SER A 174 14.60 9.98 7.84
C SER A 174 15.13 11.33 7.31
N ASN A 175 16.43 11.56 7.48
CA ASN A 175 17.11 12.71 6.85
C ASN A 175 17.04 12.66 5.32
N ALA A 176 16.89 11.47 4.72
CA ALA A 176 16.70 11.32 3.28
C ALA A 176 15.35 11.88 2.84
N ALA A 177 14.27 11.58 3.58
CA ALA A 177 12.95 12.13 3.34
C ALA A 177 12.93 13.66 3.44
N ALA A 178 13.53 14.22 4.50
CA ALA A 178 13.63 15.67 4.67
C ALA A 178 14.31 16.34 3.47
N LYS A 179 15.44 15.80 3.01
CA LYS A 179 16.15 16.33 1.83
C LYS A 179 15.31 16.27 0.55
N LEU A 180 14.58 15.16 0.32
CA LEU A 180 13.72 15.01 -0.84
C LEU A 180 12.56 16.02 -0.85
N ILE A 181 11.98 16.29 0.32
CA ILE A 181 10.92 17.31 0.46
C ILE A 181 11.50 18.72 0.26
N ASP A 182 12.64 19.01 0.88
CA ASP A 182 13.29 20.33 0.76
C ASP A 182 13.71 20.65 -0.68
N GLU A 183 14.16 19.65 -1.44
CA GLU A 183 14.47 19.81 -2.87
C GLU A 183 13.26 20.36 -3.66
N ALA A 184 12.05 19.88 -3.33
CA ALA A 184 10.83 20.28 -4.03
C ALA A 184 10.28 21.62 -3.55
N THR A 185 10.52 21.99 -2.30
CA THR A 185 9.97 23.19 -1.67
C THR A 185 10.96 24.37 -1.65
N ALA A 186 12.21 24.14 -2.07
CA ALA A 186 13.18 25.20 -2.24
C ALA A 186 12.67 26.28 -3.20
N LYS A 187 12.68 27.54 -2.76
CA LYS A 187 12.36 28.67 -3.66
C LYS A 187 13.39 28.73 -4.79
N PRO A 188 12.97 28.92 -6.03
CA PRO A 188 13.93 29.21 -7.10
C PRO A 188 14.74 30.44 -6.72
N SER A 189 16.05 30.29 -6.76
CA SER A 189 17.03 31.38 -6.53
C SER A 189 17.00 32.44 -7.64
#